data_1c330e5bd9606f36dfa56f76dbafaf9a
#
_entry.id   1c330e5bd9606f36dfa56f76dbafaf9a
#
_cell.length_a   1.000
_cell.length_b   1.000
_cell.length_c   1.000
_cell.angle_alpha   90.00
_cell.angle_beta   90.00
_cell.angle_gamma   90.00
#
_symmetry.space_group_name_H-M   'P 1'
#
loop_
_entity.id
_entity.type
_entity.pdbx_description
1 polymer ?
#
loop_
_entity_poly.entity_id
_entity_poly.type
_entity_poly.pdbx_seq_one_letter_code
_entity_poly.pdbx_strand_id
1 'polypeptide(L)'
;METKLDILRRYFGYTSFRRGQEEIVDALLTGRDALCVMPTGAGKSVCYQVPALLLPGITLVISPLISLMKDQVESLTQAGVHAAYLNSSLTPAQYSRALHNLSEGLYKLVYVAPERLSTENFRTAVENLNISLIAVDEAHCVSQWGQDFRPDYLKIAEFAESLKNRPTIGAFTATATKAVRKDIAEHLHLIDPVRITTGFDRPNLYFGVQMPHSKALALLKLIEERPGKCGIVYCSTRRTVEEVDALLNDKGIPSTRYHAGLPEEERRQNQDDFVYDRKPIMVATNAFGMGIDKSNVSFVIHYNMPKNLESYYQEAGRAGRDGSPAECILLYSPQDVRTNRYLIENSDPNPDLDFETQEKLIQREYDRLRKMTYYCTTADCLRAFILKYFGEPAEEYCGNCSSCAGGSVLVEATVEAQQVLSCVARTGQRLGISMICDILRGSENERVLQMNLQTQSTYGLMREKPIFEIKRIIDALLMQELLIQTDGQYPVLKLTQNARPVLLGEKSFEMRIPVPREKAKKPDKAAGDADPELFARLKKLRAALAAKASVPAYVVFTDATLRDMCAKMPTDEQELLQVSGVGERKAHRYGKAFLEEINRKAEEE
;
A
#
# COMPACT_ATOMS: atom_id res chain seq x y z
N MET A 1 5.87 24.21 29.77
CA MET A 1 5.89 23.92 28.31
C MET A 1 5.15 22.60 28.09
N GLU A 2 4.23 22.57 27.14
CA GLU A 2 3.56 21.31 26.77
C GLU A 2 4.61 20.33 26.20
N THR A 3 4.51 19.07 26.61
CA THR A 3 5.39 18.01 26.10
C THR A 3 4.85 17.37 24.82
N LYS A 4 5.66 16.62 24.09
CA LYS A 4 5.22 15.86 22.91
C LYS A 4 4.09 14.88 23.24
N LEU A 5 4.07 14.32 24.46
CA LEU A 5 3.02 13.41 24.94
C LEU A 5 1.73 14.16 25.28
N ASP A 6 1.82 15.38 25.81
CA ASP A 6 0.63 16.21 26.07
C ASP A 6 -0.07 16.57 24.76
N ILE A 7 0.70 16.98 23.72
CA ILE A 7 0.17 17.23 22.36
C ILE A 7 -0.44 15.96 21.77
N LEU A 8 0.25 14.82 21.87
CA LEU A 8 -0.25 13.55 21.38
C LEU A 8 -1.59 13.15 22.01
N ARG A 9 -1.70 13.30 23.32
CA ARG A 9 -2.93 13.01 24.06
C ARG A 9 -4.04 14.00 23.70
N ARG A 10 -3.74 15.29 23.77
CA ARG A 10 -4.74 16.36 23.62
C ARG A 10 -5.39 16.40 22.24
N TYR A 11 -4.58 16.34 21.19
CA TYR A 11 -5.08 16.50 19.82
C TYR A 11 -5.43 15.17 19.13
N PHE A 12 -4.72 14.10 19.46
CA PHE A 12 -4.85 12.81 18.76
C PHE A 12 -5.45 11.70 19.62
N GLY A 13 -5.53 11.86 20.94
CA GLY A 13 -6.12 10.89 21.86
C GLY A 13 -5.28 9.64 22.08
N TYR A 14 -3.95 9.72 21.87
CA TYR A 14 -3.05 8.61 22.11
C TYR A 14 -2.18 8.87 23.34
N THR A 15 -2.00 7.85 24.17
CA THR A 15 -1.22 7.96 25.42
C THR A 15 0.26 7.66 25.24
N SER A 16 0.64 7.05 24.12
CA SER A 16 2.04 6.70 23.79
C SER A 16 2.27 6.72 22.29
N PHE A 17 3.51 6.94 21.91
CA PHE A 17 3.94 6.79 20.53
C PHE A 17 4.06 5.33 20.14
N ARG A 18 3.80 5.02 18.87
CA ARG A 18 4.11 3.72 18.29
C ARG A 18 5.61 3.61 18.02
N ARG A 19 6.09 2.39 17.83
CA ARG A 19 7.50 2.10 17.54
C ARG A 19 8.05 3.01 16.43
N GLY A 20 9.16 3.70 16.70
CA GLY A 20 9.87 4.57 15.77
C GLY A 20 9.26 5.97 15.60
N GLN A 21 8.02 6.23 16.06
CA GLN A 21 7.43 7.57 15.97
C GLN A 21 8.14 8.57 16.89
N GLU A 22 8.40 8.18 18.12
CA GLU A 22 9.00 9.05 19.13
C GLU A 22 10.39 9.51 18.72
N GLU A 23 11.22 8.61 18.19
CA GLU A 23 12.56 8.90 17.72
C GLU A 23 12.57 9.93 16.57
N ILE A 24 11.59 9.82 15.64
CA ILE A 24 11.41 10.81 14.55
C ILE A 24 10.95 12.16 15.11
N VAL A 25 9.99 12.16 16.01
CA VAL A 25 9.48 13.38 16.67
C VAL A 25 10.63 14.11 17.37
N ASP A 26 11.46 13.40 18.13
CA ASP A 26 12.62 13.97 18.84
C ASP A 26 13.67 14.52 17.86
N ALA A 27 13.96 13.80 16.78
CA ALA A 27 14.88 14.28 15.75
C ALA A 27 14.40 15.63 15.16
N LEU A 28 13.13 15.71 14.75
CA LEU A 28 12.58 16.93 14.17
C LEU A 28 12.51 18.08 15.19
N LEU A 29 12.19 17.81 16.45
CA LEU A 29 12.16 18.83 17.52
C LEU A 29 13.56 19.36 17.84
N THR A 30 14.59 18.55 17.66
CA THR A 30 15.99 18.97 17.88
C THR A 30 16.66 19.57 16.62
N GLY A 31 15.89 19.78 15.54
CA GLY A 31 16.41 20.38 14.31
C GLY A 31 17.22 19.44 13.43
N ARG A 32 17.13 18.12 13.62
CA ARG A 32 17.78 17.12 12.77
C ARG A 32 16.85 16.64 11.69
N ASP A 33 17.37 16.53 10.46
CA ASP A 33 16.63 15.94 9.35
C ASP A 33 16.28 14.47 9.64
N ALA A 34 15.18 13.98 9.04
CA ALA A 34 14.73 12.62 9.28
C ALA A 34 14.26 11.95 7.97
N LEU A 35 14.56 10.65 7.84
CA LEU A 35 14.00 9.77 6.81
C LEU A 35 13.22 8.64 7.47
N CYS A 36 11.92 8.70 7.31
CA CYS A 36 10.96 7.81 7.95
C CYS A 36 10.30 6.88 6.92
N VAL A 37 10.55 5.57 7.04
CA VAL A 37 9.88 4.54 6.24
C VAL A 37 8.98 3.74 7.17
N MET A 38 7.68 3.97 7.06
CA MET A 38 6.65 3.33 7.87
C MET A 38 5.49 2.88 7.00
N PRO A 39 4.91 1.67 7.22
CA PRO A 39 3.80 1.17 6.42
C PRO A 39 2.58 2.09 6.50
N THR A 40 1.69 1.95 5.54
CA THR A 40 0.39 2.63 5.56
C THR A 40 -0.37 2.25 6.84
N GLY A 41 -0.95 3.23 7.53
CA GLY A 41 -1.65 3.02 8.82
C GLY A 41 -0.75 2.99 10.06
N ALA A 42 0.58 3.08 9.93
CA ALA A 42 1.49 3.18 11.07
C ALA A 42 1.48 4.56 11.76
N GLY A 43 0.78 5.54 11.20
CA GLY A 43 0.66 6.88 11.79
C GLY A 43 1.81 7.82 11.41
N LYS A 44 2.30 7.77 10.17
CA LYS A 44 3.33 8.70 9.64
C LYS A 44 3.00 10.17 9.89
N SER A 45 1.73 10.56 9.71
CA SER A 45 1.31 11.95 9.86
C SER A 45 1.56 12.50 11.27
N VAL A 46 1.39 11.69 12.31
CA VAL A 46 1.65 12.08 13.70
C VAL A 46 3.10 12.46 13.90
N CYS A 47 4.05 11.83 13.17
CA CYS A 47 5.48 12.10 13.30
C CYS A 47 5.87 13.53 12.90
N TYR A 48 5.12 14.20 12.04
CA TYR A 48 5.36 15.61 11.70
C TYR A 48 4.30 16.55 12.28
N GLN A 49 3.08 16.06 12.55
CA GLN A 49 2.02 16.89 13.12
C GLN A 49 2.30 17.26 14.59
N VAL A 50 2.85 16.34 15.39
CA VAL A 50 3.22 16.62 16.78
C VAL A 50 4.36 17.66 16.85
N PRO A 51 5.50 17.50 16.14
CA PRO A 51 6.53 18.54 16.09
C PRO A 51 5.99 19.88 15.58
N ALA A 52 5.13 19.86 14.55
CA ALA A 52 4.54 21.09 14.01
C ALA A 52 3.83 21.92 15.07
N LEU A 53 3.17 21.29 16.04
CA LEU A 53 2.44 21.97 17.10
C LEU A 53 3.36 22.54 18.19
N LEU A 54 4.56 21.98 18.35
CA LEU A 54 5.55 22.40 19.36
C LEU A 54 6.58 23.40 18.84
N LEU A 55 6.99 23.23 17.57
CA LEU A 55 7.99 24.10 16.94
C LEU A 55 7.46 25.54 16.78
N PRO A 56 8.32 26.56 16.86
CA PRO A 56 7.92 27.93 16.51
C PRO A 56 7.63 28.05 15.00
N GLY A 57 6.77 28.99 14.61
CA GLY A 57 6.48 29.24 13.19
C GLY A 57 5.55 28.21 12.55
N ILE A 58 5.77 27.94 11.26
CA ILE A 58 4.88 27.18 10.39
C ILE A 58 5.57 25.90 9.93
N THR A 59 4.79 24.84 9.77
CA THR A 59 5.22 23.60 9.09
C THR A 59 4.57 23.52 7.73
N LEU A 60 5.40 23.37 6.69
CA LEU A 60 4.93 23.05 5.33
C LEU A 60 4.93 21.52 5.15
N VAL A 61 3.81 20.99 4.68
CA VAL A 61 3.69 19.58 4.33
C VAL A 61 3.55 19.46 2.82
N ILE A 62 4.59 18.98 2.17
CA ILE A 62 4.59 18.77 0.72
C ILE A 62 3.96 17.40 0.46
N SER A 63 2.82 17.39 -0.25
CA SER A 63 2.09 16.17 -0.57
C SER A 63 1.65 16.17 -2.04
N PRO A 64 1.68 15.01 -2.73
CA PRO A 64 1.32 14.96 -4.15
C PRO A 64 -0.20 14.85 -4.38
N LEU A 65 -1.01 14.83 -3.32
CA LEU A 65 -2.37 14.29 -3.37
C LEU A 65 -3.39 15.27 -2.78
N ILE A 66 -4.19 15.84 -3.68
CA ILE A 66 -5.22 16.84 -3.34
C ILE A 66 -6.24 16.30 -2.34
N SER A 67 -6.72 15.06 -2.54
CA SER A 67 -7.71 14.43 -1.65
C SER A 67 -7.15 14.21 -0.25
N LEU A 68 -5.90 13.72 -0.14
CA LEU A 68 -5.24 13.50 1.15
C LEU A 68 -5.06 14.82 1.91
N MET A 69 -4.62 15.88 1.23
CA MET A 69 -4.48 17.20 1.85
C MET A 69 -5.79 17.65 2.48
N LYS A 70 -6.91 17.51 1.76
CA LYS A 70 -8.25 17.88 2.26
C LYS A 70 -8.62 17.09 3.50
N ASP A 71 -8.49 15.75 3.45
CA ASP A 71 -8.84 14.86 4.56
C ASP A 71 -7.97 15.14 5.81
N GLN A 72 -6.66 15.37 5.61
CA GLN A 72 -5.74 15.70 6.70
C GLN A 72 -6.07 17.06 7.33
N VAL A 73 -6.33 18.09 6.53
CA VAL A 73 -6.70 19.43 7.03
C VAL A 73 -8.04 19.38 7.75
N GLU A 74 -9.02 18.64 7.23
CA GLU A 74 -10.32 18.48 7.89
C GLU A 74 -10.17 17.77 9.25
N SER A 75 -9.39 16.70 9.31
CA SER A 75 -9.10 15.99 10.57
C SER A 75 -8.39 16.88 11.59
N LEU A 76 -7.39 17.67 11.17
CA LEU A 76 -6.66 18.61 12.00
C LEU A 76 -7.59 19.74 12.52
N THR A 77 -8.44 20.27 11.64
CA THR A 77 -9.42 21.31 12.02
C THR A 77 -10.42 20.78 13.05
N GLN A 78 -10.89 19.55 12.89
CA GLN A 78 -11.75 18.88 13.87
C GLN A 78 -11.04 18.67 15.22
N ALA A 79 -9.73 18.40 15.18
CA ALA A 79 -8.90 18.32 16.38
C ALA A 79 -8.58 19.69 17.00
N GLY A 80 -8.88 20.78 16.29
CA GLY A 80 -8.65 22.15 16.76
C GLY A 80 -7.33 22.79 16.35
N VAL A 81 -6.67 22.21 15.36
CA VAL A 81 -5.44 22.73 14.79
C VAL A 81 -5.77 23.64 13.60
N HIS A 82 -5.17 24.84 13.55
CA HIS A 82 -5.29 25.72 12.41
C HIS A 82 -4.41 25.21 11.25
N ALA A 83 -5.04 24.56 10.30
CA ALA A 83 -4.39 24.00 9.11
C ALA A 83 -5.10 24.45 7.82
N ALA A 84 -4.35 24.50 6.73
CA ALA A 84 -4.87 24.80 5.40
C ALA A 84 -4.20 23.92 4.34
N TYR A 85 -4.75 23.93 3.11
CA TYR A 85 -4.11 23.34 1.94
C TYR A 85 -4.06 24.35 0.79
N LEU A 86 -3.01 24.25 -0.03
CA LEU A 86 -2.76 25.06 -1.22
C LEU A 86 -2.51 24.15 -2.42
N ASN A 87 -3.54 23.93 -3.23
CA ASN A 87 -3.49 23.05 -4.40
C ASN A 87 -4.37 23.60 -5.54
N SER A 88 -4.52 22.85 -6.63
CA SER A 88 -5.26 23.24 -7.82
C SER A 88 -6.79 23.16 -7.68
N SER A 89 -7.32 22.57 -6.62
CA SER A 89 -8.78 22.47 -6.40
C SER A 89 -9.40 23.75 -5.84
N LEU A 90 -8.58 24.70 -5.37
CA LEU A 90 -9.06 25.96 -4.84
C LEU A 90 -9.41 26.93 -5.96
N THR A 91 -10.54 27.62 -5.82
CA THR A 91 -10.86 28.77 -6.69
C THR A 91 -9.82 29.88 -6.49
N PRO A 92 -9.61 30.79 -7.46
CA PRO A 92 -8.67 31.90 -7.31
C PRO A 92 -8.91 32.74 -6.05
N ALA A 93 -10.16 33.00 -5.69
CA ALA A 93 -10.52 33.75 -4.47
C ALA A 93 -10.16 32.97 -3.18
N GLN A 94 -10.42 31.66 -3.14
CA GLN A 94 -10.03 30.80 -2.02
C GLN A 94 -8.52 30.71 -1.88
N TYR A 95 -7.80 30.57 -3.00
CA TYR A 95 -6.35 30.52 -3.01
C TYR A 95 -5.72 31.82 -2.50
N SER A 96 -6.17 33.00 -3.01
CA SER A 96 -5.69 34.31 -2.55
C SER A 96 -5.95 34.53 -1.06
N ARG A 97 -7.13 34.12 -0.56
CA ARG A 97 -7.46 34.21 0.86
C ARG A 97 -6.56 33.29 1.70
N ALA A 98 -6.31 32.07 1.24
CA ALA A 98 -5.44 31.14 1.95
C ALA A 98 -3.98 31.63 1.98
N LEU A 99 -3.47 32.23 0.90
CA LEU A 99 -2.16 32.87 0.87
C LEU A 99 -2.07 34.09 1.81
N HIS A 100 -3.09 34.95 1.83
CA HIS A 100 -3.15 36.08 2.78
C HIS A 100 -3.10 35.57 4.23
N ASN A 101 -3.95 34.59 4.59
CA ASN A 101 -3.95 34.03 5.92
C ASN A 101 -2.61 33.35 6.28
N LEU A 102 -1.93 32.75 5.29
CA LEU A 102 -0.59 32.20 5.45
C LEU A 102 0.43 33.29 5.77
N SER A 103 0.45 34.39 5.01
CA SER A 103 1.36 35.52 5.25
C SER A 103 1.15 36.19 6.62
N GLU A 104 -0.07 36.15 7.14
CA GLU A 104 -0.40 36.62 8.51
C GLU A 104 -0.04 35.60 9.61
N GLY A 105 0.50 34.43 9.23
CA GLY A 105 0.89 33.39 10.21
C GLY A 105 -0.26 32.70 10.93
N LEU A 106 -1.47 32.73 10.37
CA LEU A 106 -2.67 32.18 11.01
C LEU A 106 -2.71 30.63 11.03
N TYR A 107 -1.86 29.99 10.23
CA TYR A 107 -1.81 28.53 10.14
C TYR A 107 -0.58 27.96 10.85
N LYS A 108 -0.76 26.81 11.45
CA LYS A 108 0.32 26.03 12.08
C LYS A 108 0.89 24.98 11.11
N LEU A 109 0.02 24.36 10.31
CA LEU A 109 0.37 23.42 9.25
C LEU A 109 -0.26 23.87 7.93
N VAL A 110 0.52 23.84 6.87
CA VAL A 110 0.03 24.14 5.50
C VAL A 110 0.47 23.01 4.56
N TYR A 111 -0.52 22.32 4.01
CA TYR A 111 -0.31 21.31 2.98
C TYR A 111 -0.20 21.96 1.62
N VAL A 112 0.88 21.67 0.90
CA VAL A 112 1.20 22.32 -0.37
C VAL A 112 1.47 21.27 -1.44
N ALA A 113 0.85 21.45 -2.62
CA ALA A 113 1.18 20.63 -3.78
C ALA A 113 2.56 21.05 -4.33
N PRO A 114 3.43 20.10 -4.72
CA PRO A 114 4.83 20.38 -5.07
C PRO A 114 4.98 21.41 -6.20
N GLU A 115 4.10 21.43 -7.18
CA GLU A 115 4.10 22.40 -8.28
C GLU A 115 3.91 23.85 -7.80
N ARG A 116 3.36 24.06 -6.62
CA ARG A 116 3.16 25.41 -6.05
C ARG A 116 4.44 26.04 -5.52
N LEU A 117 5.43 25.22 -5.16
CA LEU A 117 6.72 25.71 -4.63
C LEU A 117 7.47 26.63 -5.61
N SER A 118 7.21 26.49 -6.92
CA SER A 118 7.83 27.29 -7.97
C SER A 118 7.03 28.54 -8.33
N THR A 119 5.82 28.73 -7.77
CA THR A 119 4.98 29.88 -8.12
C THR A 119 5.41 31.13 -7.35
N GLU A 120 5.50 32.28 -8.06
CA GLU A 120 5.91 33.56 -7.48
C GLU A 120 5.02 33.97 -6.29
N ASN A 121 3.71 33.86 -6.46
CA ASN A 121 2.75 34.22 -5.40
C ASN A 121 2.97 33.43 -4.11
N PHE A 122 3.30 32.13 -4.20
CA PHE A 122 3.58 31.32 -3.03
C PHE A 122 4.93 31.70 -2.40
N ARG A 123 5.98 31.86 -3.21
CA ARG A 123 7.31 32.25 -2.74
C ARG A 123 7.26 33.59 -1.99
N THR A 124 6.58 34.60 -2.56
CA THR A 124 6.36 35.90 -1.90
C THR A 124 5.60 35.76 -0.58
N ALA A 125 4.56 34.93 -0.53
CA ALA A 125 3.77 34.76 0.69
C ALA A 125 4.56 34.11 1.84
N VAL A 126 5.58 33.28 1.54
CA VAL A 126 6.39 32.58 2.55
C VAL A 126 7.73 33.24 2.86
N GLU A 127 8.16 34.23 2.08
CA GLU A 127 9.50 34.85 2.13
C GLU A 127 9.90 35.35 3.53
N ASN A 128 8.94 35.92 4.26
CA ASN A 128 9.17 36.50 5.58
C ASN A 128 8.65 35.61 6.72
N LEU A 129 8.16 34.41 6.42
CA LEU A 129 7.65 33.49 7.44
C LEU A 129 8.78 32.66 8.05
N ASN A 130 8.61 32.36 9.32
CA ASN A 130 9.47 31.37 9.98
C ASN A 130 8.94 29.96 9.66
N ILE A 131 9.54 29.30 8.66
CA ILE A 131 9.25 27.90 8.35
C ILE A 131 10.21 27.03 9.15
N SER A 132 9.72 26.35 10.16
CA SER A 132 10.55 25.52 11.06
C SER A 132 10.74 24.12 10.55
N LEU A 133 9.79 23.59 9.79
CA LEU A 133 9.77 22.21 9.31
C LEU A 133 9.17 22.12 7.91
N ILE A 134 9.83 21.37 7.04
CA ILE A 134 9.26 20.85 5.80
C ILE A 134 9.07 19.34 5.95
N ALA A 135 7.84 18.88 5.96
CA ALA A 135 7.50 17.47 5.91
C ALA A 135 7.20 17.06 4.46
N VAL A 136 7.99 16.16 3.91
CA VAL A 136 7.82 15.63 2.56
C VAL A 136 7.07 14.31 2.66
N ASP A 137 5.77 14.34 2.37
CA ASP A 137 4.94 13.14 2.34
C ASP A 137 5.09 12.42 0.98
N GLU A 138 4.92 11.09 0.99
CA GLU A 138 5.20 10.21 -0.16
C GLU A 138 6.58 10.52 -0.81
N ALA A 139 7.60 10.68 0.03
CA ALA A 139 8.95 11.10 -0.37
C ALA A 139 9.58 10.20 -1.45
N HIS A 140 9.07 8.97 -1.67
CA HIS A 140 9.49 8.11 -2.78
C HIS A 140 9.25 8.74 -4.16
N CYS A 141 8.36 9.74 -4.25
CA CYS A 141 8.10 10.49 -5.49
C CYS A 141 9.31 11.30 -5.98
N VAL A 142 10.32 11.56 -5.14
CA VAL A 142 11.56 12.25 -5.55
C VAL A 142 12.49 11.34 -6.35
N SER A 143 12.37 10.02 -6.18
CA SER A 143 13.25 9.04 -6.80
C SER A 143 12.71 8.58 -8.16
N GLN A 144 13.52 8.71 -9.20
CA GLN A 144 13.23 8.10 -10.52
C GLN A 144 13.11 6.57 -10.43
N TRP A 145 13.68 6.00 -9.39
CA TRP A 145 13.59 4.59 -9.06
C TRP A 145 12.37 4.24 -8.20
N GLY A 146 11.57 5.24 -7.80
CA GLY A 146 10.31 5.06 -7.09
C GLY A 146 9.20 4.53 -8.02
N GLN A 147 8.05 4.19 -7.44
CA GLN A 147 6.88 3.70 -8.20
C GLN A 147 6.05 4.83 -8.83
N ASP A 148 6.21 6.08 -8.37
CA ASP A 148 5.45 7.26 -8.80
C ASP A 148 6.39 8.48 -8.79
N PHE A 149 7.33 8.51 -9.72
CA PHE A 149 8.25 9.62 -9.86
C PHE A 149 7.52 10.90 -10.29
N ARG A 150 7.81 12.01 -9.60
CA ARG A 150 7.25 13.34 -9.89
C ARG A 150 8.35 14.39 -9.97
N PRO A 151 8.61 14.96 -11.16
CA PRO A 151 9.70 15.93 -11.36
C PRO A 151 9.65 17.12 -10.40
N ASP A 152 8.46 17.59 -10.04
CA ASP A 152 8.31 18.73 -9.12
C ASP A 152 8.85 18.43 -7.69
N TYR A 153 9.00 17.18 -7.30
CA TYR A 153 9.64 16.81 -6.03
C TYR A 153 11.12 17.13 -5.98
N LEU A 154 11.80 17.15 -7.13
CA LEU A 154 13.22 17.54 -7.22
C LEU A 154 13.44 19.02 -6.84
N LYS A 155 12.40 19.85 -6.93
CA LYS A 155 12.46 21.28 -6.60
C LYS A 155 12.37 21.56 -5.09
N ILE A 156 12.06 20.54 -4.26
CA ILE A 156 11.87 20.72 -2.81
C ILE A 156 13.16 21.13 -2.12
N ALA A 157 14.29 20.53 -2.49
CA ALA A 157 15.58 20.86 -1.91
C ALA A 157 15.99 22.30 -2.24
N GLU A 158 15.90 22.71 -3.51
CA GLU A 158 16.16 24.09 -3.96
C GLU A 158 15.26 25.10 -3.24
N PHE A 159 13.97 24.77 -3.10
CA PHE A 159 13.04 25.63 -2.36
C PHE A 159 13.47 25.77 -0.88
N ALA A 160 13.80 24.67 -0.20
CA ALA A 160 14.24 24.71 1.20
C ALA A 160 15.52 25.53 1.40
N GLU A 161 16.47 25.43 0.47
CA GLU A 161 17.74 26.21 0.47
C GLU A 161 17.54 27.68 0.14
N SER A 162 16.49 28.02 -0.62
CA SER A 162 16.17 29.42 -0.96
C SER A 162 15.56 30.21 0.20
N LEU A 163 15.11 29.55 1.25
CA LEU A 163 14.55 30.21 2.43
C LEU A 163 15.64 30.85 3.29
N LYS A 164 15.32 31.96 3.95
CA LYS A 164 16.25 32.72 4.79
C LYS A 164 16.98 31.85 5.83
N ASN A 165 16.28 30.91 6.43
CA ASN A 165 16.82 29.89 7.29
C ASN A 165 16.37 28.53 6.74
N ARG A 166 17.30 27.63 6.45
CA ARG A 166 16.95 26.28 6.00
C ARG A 166 16.14 25.57 7.10
N PRO A 167 14.90 25.18 6.84
CA PRO A 167 14.09 24.42 7.80
C PRO A 167 14.62 22.99 7.96
N THR A 168 14.26 22.34 9.06
CA THR A 168 14.42 20.89 9.20
C THR A 168 13.58 20.17 8.15
N ILE A 169 14.12 19.11 7.54
CA ILE A 169 13.40 18.32 6.54
C ILE A 169 13.10 16.93 7.09
N GLY A 170 11.80 16.58 7.13
CA GLY A 170 11.35 15.23 7.43
C GLY A 170 10.79 14.56 6.17
N ALA A 171 11.40 13.49 5.70
CA ALA A 171 10.96 12.71 4.55
C ALA A 171 10.20 11.46 5.00
N PHE A 172 8.95 11.28 4.51
CA PHE A 172 8.03 10.24 4.94
C PHE A 172 7.55 9.41 3.74
N THR A 173 7.62 8.10 3.84
CA THR A 173 7.07 7.19 2.81
C THR A 173 6.60 5.88 3.41
N ALA A 174 5.66 5.21 2.71
CA ALA A 174 5.23 3.86 3.09
C ALA A 174 6.07 2.77 2.44
N THR A 175 6.65 3.03 1.28
CA THR A 175 7.33 2.04 0.44
C THR A 175 8.64 2.62 -0.07
N ALA A 176 9.77 2.08 0.38
CA ALA A 176 11.07 2.46 -0.15
C ALA A 176 12.05 1.31 -0.01
N THR A 177 12.58 0.83 -1.14
CA THR A 177 13.73 -0.09 -1.16
C THR A 177 15.00 0.62 -0.69
N LYS A 178 16.08 -0.11 -0.44
CA LYS A 178 17.37 0.50 -0.04
C LYS A 178 17.87 1.55 -1.04
N ALA A 179 17.70 1.30 -2.35
CA ALA A 179 18.07 2.24 -3.41
C ALA A 179 17.24 3.53 -3.33
N VAL A 180 15.91 3.41 -3.23
CA VAL A 180 15.00 4.56 -3.13
C VAL A 180 15.28 5.39 -1.87
N ARG A 181 15.63 4.75 -0.73
CA ARG A 181 16.01 5.49 0.50
C ARG A 181 17.27 6.34 0.32
N LYS A 182 18.25 5.83 -0.44
CA LYS A 182 19.46 6.57 -0.77
C LYS A 182 19.14 7.80 -1.62
N ASP A 183 18.36 7.59 -2.69
CA ASP A 183 17.92 8.68 -3.58
C ASP A 183 17.14 9.77 -2.84
N ILE A 184 16.21 9.37 -1.94
CA ILE A 184 15.45 10.34 -1.13
C ILE A 184 16.42 11.24 -0.35
N ALA A 185 17.42 10.65 0.31
CA ALA A 185 18.36 11.42 1.10
C ALA A 185 19.23 12.35 0.23
N GLU A 186 19.63 11.90 -0.96
CA GLU A 186 20.46 12.66 -1.90
C GLU A 186 19.65 13.80 -2.54
N HIS A 187 18.48 13.52 -3.11
CA HIS A 187 17.69 14.52 -3.84
C HIS A 187 16.98 15.54 -2.94
N LEU A 188 16.69 15.21 -1.69
CA LEU A 188 16.17 16.17 -0.71
C LEU A 188 17.29 16.89 0.07
N HIS A 189 18.55 16.65 -0.25
CA HIS A 189 19.73 17.21 0.44
C HIS A 189 19.62 17.08 1.96
N LEU A 190 19.25 15.87 2.46
CA LEU A 190 19.12 15.64 3.89
C LEU A 190 20.50 15.65 4.57
N ILE A 191 20.62 16.44 5.64
CA ILE A 191 21.88 16.61 6.39
C ILE A 191 21.88 15.66 7.59
N ASP A 192 22.76 14.68 7.59
CA ASP A 192 22.91 13.65 8.65
C ASP A 192 21.56 13.17 9.22
N PRO A 193 20.65 12.65 8.36
CA PRO A 193 19.29 12.37 8.78
C PRO A 193 19.20 11.18 9.73
N VAL A 194 18.33 11.30 10.73
CA VAL A 194 17.89 10.13 11.51
C VAL A 194 17.06 9.24 10.58
N ARG A 195 17.46 7.97 10.44
CA ARG A 195 16.83 7.01 9.53
C ARG A 195 16.08 5.94 10.31
N ILE A 196 14.77 5.95 10.23
CA ILE A 196 13.91 4.96 10.89
C ILE A 196 13.12 4.16 9.85
N THR A 197 13.18 2.85 9.99
CA THR A 197 12.31 1.92 9.27
C THR A 197 11.63 1.05 10.32
N THR A 198 10.31 1.18 10.47
CA THR A 198 9.58 0.47 11.54
C THR A 198 9.16 -0.94 11.16
N GLY A 199 9.44 -1.33 9.94
CA GLY A 199 9.05 -2.62 9.39
C GLY A 199 7.86 -2.52 8.44
N PHE A 200 7.75 -3.54 7.56
CA PHE A 200 6.65 -3.67 6.60
C PHE A 200 5.63 -4.72 7.05
N ASP A 201 5.82 -5.37 8.19
CA ASP A 201 4.86 -6.36 8.65
C ASP A 201 3.56 -5.74 9.14
N ARG A 202 2.46 -6.29 8.64
CA ARG A 202 1.08 -5.97 9.01
C ARG A 202 0.37 -7.26 9.45
N PRO A 203 0.57 -7.71 10.71
CA PRO A 203 0.08 -9.00 11.17
C PRO A 203 -1.44 -9.14 11.11
N ASN A 204 -2.17 -8.03 11.17
CA ASN A 204 -3.63 -7.98 11.04
C ASN A 204 -4.15 -8.22 9.61
N LEU A 205 -3.29 -8.20 8.58
CA LEU A 205 -3.70 -8.45 7.20
C LEU A 205 -3.53 -9.92 6.83
N TYR A 206 -4.57 -10.53 6.32
CA TYR A 206 -4.48 -11.81 5.62
C TYR A 206 -4.15 -11.57 4.15
N PHE A 207 -3.15 -12.25 3.60
CA PHE A 207 -2.80 -12.21 2.20
C PHE A 207 -3.24 -13.49 1.48
N GLY A 208 -4.03 -13.36 0.41
CA GLY A 208 -4.50 -14.49 -0.37
C GLY A 208 -4.32 -14.26 -1.87
N VAL A 209 -3.88 -15.31 -2.56
CA VAL A 209 -3.87 -15.36 -4.03
C VAL A 209 -4.77 -16.51 -4.46
N GLN A 210 -5.65 -16.24 -5.42
CA GLN A 210 -6.56 -17.21 -6.02
C GLN A 210 -6.41 -17.18 -7.54
N MET A 211 -6.51 -18.35 -8.19
CA MET A 211 -6.48 -18.51 -9.65
C MET A 211 -7.83 -19.07 -10.13
N PRO A 212 -8.90 -18.27 -10.13
CA PRO A 212 -10.23 -18.75 -10.49
C PRO A 212 -10.39 -18.93 -12.00
N HIS A 213 -11.24 -19.88 -12.42
CA HIS A 213 -11.66 -19.99 -13.83
C HIS A 213 -12.46 -18.75 -14.28
N SER A 214 -13.28 -18.18 -13.39
CA SER A 214 -14.02 -16.94 -13.60
C SER A 214 -13.79 -15.98 -12.45
N LYS A 215 -13.14 -14.86 -12.75
CA LYS A 215 -12.89 -13.79 -11.75
C LYS A 215 -14.20 -13.15 -11.28
N ALA A 216 -15.19 -12.99 -12.17
CA ALA A 216 -16.49 -12.43 -11.84
C ALA A 216 -17.22 -13.27 -10.79
N LEU A 217 -17.31 -14.59 -10.98
CA LEU A 217 -17.94 -15.49 -10.01
C LEU A 217 -17.15 -15.55 -8.68
N ALA A 218 -15.83 -15.54 -8.76
CA ALA A 218 -14.99 -15.51 -7.56
C ALA A 218 -15.19 -14.21 -6.76
N LEU A 219 -15.25 -13.06 -7.43
CA LEU A 219 -15.51 -11.76 -6.80
C LEU A 219 -16.87 -11.74 -6.08
N LEU A 220 -17.94 -12.15 -6.77
CA LEU A 220 -19.30 -12.20 -6.18
C LEU A 220 -19.30 -13.05 -4.91
N LYS A 221 -18.73 -14.25 -4.97
CA LYS A 221 -18.62 -15.14 -3.80
C LYS A 221 -17.82 -14.51 -2.66
N LEU A 222 -16.69 -13.87 -2.97
CA LEU A 222 -15.88 -13.20 -1.97
C LEU A 222 -16.64 -12.07 -1.26
N ILE A 223 -17.45 -11.31 -1.98
CA ILE A 223 -18.26 -10.23 -1.39
C ILE A 223 -19.43 -10.80 -0.59
N GLU A 224 -20.15 -11.81 -1.12
CA GLU A 224 -21.24 -12.49 -0.41
C GLU A 224 -20.80 -13.10 0.93
N GLU A 225 -19.56 -13.60 1.02
CA GLU A 225 -18.98 -14.11 2.28
C GLU A 225 -18.67 -12.99 3.30
N ARG A 226 -18.83 -11.71 2.94
CA ARG A 226 -18.49 -10.52 3.75
C ARG A 226 -19.65 -9.53 3.88
N PRO A 227 -20.84 -9.98 4.32
CA PRO A 227 -22.04 -9.13 4.37
C PRO A 227 -21.81 -7.91 5.26
N GLY A 228 -22.23 -6.74 4.78
CA GLY A 228 -22.12 -5.48 5.52
C GLY A 228 -20.68 -4.95 5.77
N LYS A 229 -19.67 -5.57 5.15
CA LYS A 229 -18.28 -5.12 5.23
C LYS A 229 -17.99 -4.08 4.15
N CYS A 230 -17.17 -3.08 4.52
CA CYS A 230 -16.65 -2.09 3.60
C CYS A 230 -15.38 -2.63 2.90
N GLY A 231 -15.28 -2.44 1.58
CA GLY A 231 -14.14 -2.95 0.83
C GLY A 231 -13.83 -2.19 -0.44
N ILE A 232 -12.64 -2.44 -0.99
CA ILE A 232 -12.16 -1.87 -2.24
C ILE A 232 -11.83 -2.99 -3.22
N VAL A 233 -12.27 -2.84 -4.48
CA VAL A 233 -11.96 -3.75 -5.58
C VAL A 233 -11.10 -3.00 -6.59
N TYR A 234 -9.82 -3.39 -6.72
CA TYR A 234 -8.89 -2.78 -7.67
C TYR A 234 -8.91 -3.48 -9.02
N CYS A 235 -9.05 -2.70 -10.09
CA CYS A 235 -9.02 -3.14 -11.48
C CYS A 235 -7.90 -2.42 -12.25
N SER A 236 -7.30 -3.08 -13.24
CA SER A 236 -6.19 -2.51 -14.01
C SER A 236 -6.62 -1.49 -15.07
N THR A 237 -7.87 -1.52 -15.53
CA THR A 237 -8.37 -0.63 -16.60
C THR A 237 -9.69 0.03 -16.24
N ARG A 238 -9.95 1.21 -16.83
CA ARG A 238 -11.22 1.94 -16.69
C ARG A 238 -12.41 1.07 -17.10
N ARG A 239 -12.28 0.36 -18.24
CA ARG A 239 -13.31 -0.54 -18.75
C ARG A 239 -13.66 -1.64 -17.75
N THR A 240 -12.66 -2.27 -17.15
CA THR A 240 -12.89 -3.33 -16.14
C THR A 240 -13.56 -2.77 -14.89
N VAL A 241 -13.27 -1.53 -14.48
CA VAL A 241 -13.96 -0.85 -13.37
C VAL A 241 -15.44 -0.72 -13.68
N GLU A 242 -15.79 -0.23 -14.89
CA GLU A 242 -17.19 -0.08 -15.32
C GLU A 242 -17.93 -1.43 -15.36
N GLU A 243 -17.30 -2.46 -15.93
CA GLU A 243 -17.88 -3.81 -16.03
C GLU A 243 -18.11 -4.44 -14.65
N VAL A 244 -17.18 -4.29 -13.72
CA VAL A 244 -17.28 -4.85 -12.36
C VAL A 244 -18.29 -4.09 -11.51
N ASP A 245 -18.32 -2.74 -11.58
CA ASP A 245 -19.32 -1.94 -10.86
C ASP A 245 -20.75 -2.26 -11.34
N ALA A 246 -20.95 -2.34 -12.65
CA ALA A 246 -22.23 -2.74 -13.22
C ALA A 246 -22.65 -4.15 -12.75
N LEU A 247 -21.72 -5.13 -12.80
CA LEU A 247 -21.98 -6.50 -12.33
C LEU A 247 -22.43 -6.53 -10.85
N LEU A 248 -21.79 -5.75 -9.98
CA LEU A 248 -22.15 -5.73 -8.55
C LEU A 248 -23.53 -5.10 -8.33
N ASN A 249 -23.79 -3.95 -8.96
CA ASN A 249 -25.09 -3.28 -8.85
C ASN A 249 -26.23 -4.13 -9.43
N ASP A 250 -26.02 -4.83 -10.57
CA ASP A 250 -26.99 -5.77 -11.16
C ASP A 250 -27.31 -6.95 -10.23
N LYS A 251 -26.39 -7.33 -9.36
CA LYS A 251 -26.59 -8.35 -8.32
C LYS A 251 -27.15 -7.80 -7.01
N GLY A 252 -27.53 -6.52 -6.98
CA GLY A 252 -28.07 -5.87 -5.78
C GLY A 252 -27.00 -5.58 -4.70
N ILE A 253 -25.72 -5.59 -5.06
CA ILE A 253 -24.62 -5.26 -4.16
C ILE A 253 -24.28 -3.77 -4.37
N PRO A 254 -24.58 -2.87 -3.41
CA PRO A 254 -24.35 -1.45 -3.58
C PRO A 254 -22.85 -1.15 -3.74
N SER A 255 -22.44 -0.71 -4.92
CA SER A 255 -21.08 -0.32 -5.24
C SER A 255 -21.02 1.05 -5.91
N THR A 256 -19.85 1.63 -5.93
CA THR A 256 -19.53 2.86 -6.66
C THR A 256 -18.17 2.71 -7.33
N ARG A 257 -17.90 3.54 -8.35
CA ARG A 257 -16.72 3.42 -9.20
C ARG A 257 -15.82 4.66 -9.14
N TYR A 258 -14.52 4.46 -9.36
CA TYR A 258 -13.57 5.57 -9.41
C TYR A 258 -12.42 5.30 -10.39
N HIS A 259 -12.24 6.17 -11.37
CA HIS A 259 -11.08 6.19 -12.26
C HIS A 259 -10.89 7.58 -12.89
N ALA A 260 -9.70 7.86 -13.40
CA ALA A 260 -9.34 9.17 -13.93
C ALA A 260 -10.17 9.64 -15.16
N GLY A 261 -10.89 8.74 -15.81
CA GLY A 261 -11.77 9.07 -16.96
C GLY A 261 -13.15 9.61 -16.58
N LEU A 262 -13.53 9.54 -15.29
CA LEU A 262 -14.81 10.12 -14.84
C LEU A 262 -14.71 11.63 -14.71
N PRO A 263 -15.84 12.38 -14.92
CA PRO A 263 -15.92 13.79 -14.59
C PRO A 263 -15.56 14.05 -13.13
N GLU A 264 -15.00 15.23 -12.86
CA GLU A 264 -14.52 15.58 -11.51
C GLU A 264 -15.64 15.54 -10.47
N GLU A 265 -16.82 16.04 -10.82
CA GLU A 265 -18.00 16.04 -9.95
C GLU A 265 -18.45 14.62 -9.62
N GLU A 266 -18.49 13.71 -10.61
CA GLU A 266 -18.84 12.31 -10.40
C GLU A 266 -17.79 11.60 -9.55
N ARG A 267 -16.49 11.87 -9.77
CA ARG A 267 -15.42 11.32 -8.93
C ARG A 267 -15.59 11.73 -7.48
N ARG A 268 -15.89 13.00 -7.24
CA ARG A 268 -16.13 13.55 -5.91
C ARG A 268 -17.35 12.88 -5.25
N GLN A 269 -18.47 12.81 -5.96
CA GLN A 269 -19.70 12.18 -5.44
C GLN A 269 -19.48 10.70 -5.11
N ASN A 270 -18.82 9.95 -5.99
CA ASN A 270 -18.54 8.53 -5.79
C ASN A 270 -17.58 8.29 -4.62
N GLN A 271 -16.58 9.15 -4.45
CA GLN A 271 -15.70 9.13 -3.29
C GLN A 271 -16.47 9.43 -2.00
N ASP A 272 -17.32 10.44 -2.00
CA ASP A 272 -18.15 10.80 -0.85
C ASP A 272 -19.12 9.65 -0.50
N ASP A 273 -19.73 8.99 -1.47
CA ASP A 273 -20.62 7.85 -1.24
C ASP A 273 -19.89 6.70 -0.54
N PHE A 274 -18.63 6.44 -0.90
CA PHE A 274 -17.82 5.44 -0.24
C PHE A 274 -17.33 5.90 1.15
N VAL A 275 -16.85 7.12 1.26
CA VAL A 275 -16.29 7.68 2.51
C VAL A 275 -17.37 7.78 3.60
N TYR A 276 -18.59 8.17 3.22
CA TYR A 276 -19.74 8.30 4.12
C TYR A 276 -20.54 6.99 4.31
N ASP A 277 -20.00 5.85 3.88
CA ASP A 277 -20.64 4.51 4.01
C ASP A 277 -22.01 4.38 3.29
N ARG A 278 -22.36 5.27 2.35
CA ARG A 278 -23.57 5.17 1.54
C ARG A 278 -23.50 4.00 0.56
N LYS A 279 -22.29 3.78 0.01
CA LYS A 279 -21.95 2.63 -0.82
C LYS A 279 -20.73 1.92 -0.24
N PRO A 280 -20.87 0.72 0.30
CA PRO A 280 -19.80 0.06 1.06
C PRO A 280 -18.68 -0.49 0.17
N ILE A 281 -18.88 -0.61 -1.14
CA ILE A 281 -17.88 -1.17 -2.06
C ILE A 281 -17.47 -0.11 -3.07
N MET A 282 -16.15 0.12 -3.14
CA MET A 282 -15.52 0.95 -4.16
C MET A 282 -14.86 0.06 -5.21
N VAL A 283 -15.21 0.22 -6.48
CA VAL A 283 -14.52 -0.41 -7.61
C VAL A 283 -13.65 0.64 -8.30
N ALA A 284 -12.33 0.44 -8.37
CA ALA A 284 -11.46 1.51 -8.81
C ALA A 284 -10.20 1.05 -9.55
N THR A 285 -9.60 1.97 -10.31
CA THR A 285 -8.20 1.85 -10.72
C THR A 285 -7.28 2.35 -9.60
N ASN A 286 -5.96 2.23 -9.79
CA ASN A 286 -4.94 2.80 -8.89
C ASN A 286 -5.08 4.32 -8.68
N ALA A 287 -5.83 5.02 -9.54
CA ALA A 287 -6.16 6.44 -9.35
C ALA A 287 -6.98 6.69 -8.06
N PHE A 288 -7.73 5.67 -7.58
CA PHE A 288 -8.38 5.68 -6.28
C PHE A 288 -7.44 5.06 -5.27
N GLY A 289 -6.64 5.82 -4.69
CA GLY A 289 -5.75 5.16 -3.79
C GLY A 289 -4.90 6.10 -3.00
N MET A 290 -4.23 6.95 -3.66
CA MET A 290 -3.41 7.94 -2.98
C MET A 290 -4.35 8.97 -2.34
N GLY A 291 -4.39 9.06 -1.01
CA GLY A 291 -5.12 10.09 -0.29
C GLY A 291 -6.41 9.68 0.44
N ILE A 292 -6.77 8.40 0.46
CA ILE A 292 -7.95 7.96 1.21
C ILE A 292 -7.54 7.38 2.56
N ASP A 293 -7.98 8.02 3.62
CA ASP A 293 -7.70 7.61 5.00
C ASP A 293 -8.93 6.99 5.71
N LYS A 294 -9.71 6.18 4.95
CA LYS A 294 -10.83 5.45 5.51
C LYS A 294 -10.34 4.27 6.35
N SER A 295 -10.54 4.34 7.65
CA SER A 295 -9.99 3.36 8.60
C SER A 295 -10.73 2.03 8.66
N ASN A 296 -12.00 1.97 8.27
CA ASN A 296 -12.89 0.81 8.40
C ASN A 296 -12.96 -0.08 7.15
N VAL A 297 -11.97 -0.03 6.26
CA VAL A 297 -11.87 -0.95 5.10
C VAL A 297 -11.50 -2.34 5.59
N SER A 298 -12.43 -3.28 5.48
CA SER A 298 -12.27 -4.65 5.99
C SER A 298 -11.64 -5.61 4.99
N PHE A 299 -11.70 -5.30 3.69
CA PHE A 299 -11.05 -6.09 2.65
C PHE A 299 -10.62 -5.26 1.45
N VAL A 300 -9.56 -5.70 0.81
CA VAL A 300 -9.12 -5.23 -0.50
C VAL A 300 -9.03 -6.43 -1.44
N ILE A 301 -9.72 -6.36 -2.57
CA ILE A 301 -9.68 -7.38 -3.61
C ILE A 301 -9.01 -6.79 -4.84
N HIS A 302 -7.91 -7.39 -5.28
CA HIS A 302 -7.33 -7.08 -6.58
C HIS A 302 -7.97 -7.99 -7.64
N TYR A 303 -8.90 -7.45 -8.41
CA TYR A 303 -9.53 -8.15 -9.52
C TYR A 303 -8.54 -8.46 -10.64
N ASN A 304 -7.57 -7.58 -10.85
CA ASN A 304 -6.43 -7.79 -11.71
C ASN A 304 -5.13 -7.67 -10.91
N MET A 305 -4.09 -8.36 -11.36
CA MET A 305 -2.75 -8.26 -10.78
C MET A 305 -2.18 -6.84 -10.98
N PRO A 306 -1.72 -6.15 -9.93
CA PRO A 306 -1.02 -4.88 -10.03
C PRO A 306 0.29 -4.99 -10.84
N LYS A 307 0.83 -3.86 -11.29
CA LYS A 307 2.08 -3.81 -12.06
C LYS A 307 3.29 -4.34 -11.27
N ASN A 308 3.34 -4.04 -9.98
CA ASN A 308 4.47 -4.34 -9.10
C ASN A 308 4.03 -4.58 -7.66
N LEU A 309 4.94 -5.06 -6.83
CA LEU A 309 4.70 -5.38 -5.42
C LEU A 309 4.52 -4.15 -4.56
N GLU A 310 5.15 -3.04 -4.90
CA GLU A 310 5.01 -1.78 -4.18
C GLU A 310 3.59 -1.24 -4.28
N SER A 311 3.03 -1.20 -5.50
CA SER A 311 1.62 -0.81 -5.72
C SER A 311 0.66 -1.78 -5.01
N TYR A 312 0.90 -3.09 -5.14
CA TYR A 312 0.12 -4.10 -4.43
C TYR A 312 0.11 -3.87 -2.93
N TYR A 313 1.29 -3.67 -2.33
CA TYR A 313 1.42 -3.48 -0.88
C TYR A 313 0.77 -2.18 -0.40
N GLN A 314 0.90 -1.10 -1.17
CA GLN A 314 0.29 0.18 -0.87
C GLN A 314 -1.25 0.13 -0.96
N GLU A 315 -1.79 -0.56 -1.98
CA GLU A 315 -3.23 -0.75 -2.18
C GLU A 315 -3.81 -1.72 -1.14
N ALA A 316 -3.18 -2.86 -0.90
CA ALA A 316 -3.54 -3.81 0.16
C ALA A 316 -3.49 -3.19 1.56
N GLY A 317 -2.50 -2.32 1.80
CA GLY A 317 -2.31 -1.60 3.07
C GLY A 317 -3.44 -0.64 3.45
N ARG A 318 -4.42 -0.41 2.56
CA ARG A 318 -5.64 0.36 2.89
C ARG A 318 -6.59 -0.42 3.78
N ALA A 319 -6.54 -1.75 3.73
CA ALA A 319 -7.31 -2.59 4.63
C ALA A 319 -6.77 -2.51 6.07
N GLY A 320 -7.66 -2.59 7.05
CA GLY A 320 -7.33 -2.72 8.46
C GLY A 320 -6.41 -1.63 9.03
N ARG A 321 -6.58 -0.37 8.62
CA ARG A 321 -5.77 0.75 9.15
C ARG A 321 -5.99 0.99 10.64
N ASP A 322 -7.15 0.64 11.13
CA ASP A 322 -7.52 0.68 12.55
C ASP A 322 -6.92 -0.48 13.37
N GLY A 323 -6.11 -1.36 12.75
CA GLY A 323 -5.54 -2.54 13.40
C GLY A 323 -6.48 -3.76 13.42
N SER A 324 -7.72 -3.62 12.95
CA SER A 324 -8.67 -4.74 12.86
C SER A 324 -8.21 -5.77 11.84
N PRO A 325 -8.54 -7.07 12.04
CA PRO A 325 -8.29 -8.10 11.04
C PRO A 325 -8.95 -7.73 9.70
N ALA A 326 -8.17 -7.80 8.62
CA ALA A 326 -8.63 -7.47 7.28
C ALA A 326 -8.01 -8.42 6.24
N GLU A 327 -8.64 -8.53 5.07
CA GLU A 327 -8.26 -9.49 4.05
C GLU A 327 -7.83 -8.79 2.76
N CYS A 328 -6.69 -9.23 2.21
CA CYS A 328 -6.14 -8.76 0.94
C CYS A 328 -6.11 -9.94 -0.03
N ILE A 329 -7.05 -9.99 -0.98
CA ILE A 329 -7.22 -11.11 -1.91
C ILE A 329 -6.86 -10.65 -3.32
N LEU A 330 -6.00 -11.41 -4.00
CA LEU A 330 -5.65 -11.17 -5.39
C LEU A 330 -6.19 -12.28 -6.28
N LEU A 331 -6.96 -11.90 -7.30
CA LEU A 331 -7.48 -12.80 -8.33
C LEU A 331 -6.53 -12.80 -9.53
N TYR A 332 -5.59 -13.72 -9.54
CA TYR A 332 -4.56 -13.81 -10.58
C TYR A 332 -5.07 -14.54 -11.83
N SER A 333 -4.64 -14.05 -12.99
CA SER A 333 -4.74 -14.73 -14.27
C SER A 333 -3.49 -14.46 -15.10
N PRO A 334 -2.97 -15.42 -15.90
CA PRO A 334 -1.87 -15.18 -16.84
C PRO A 334 -2.14 -14.04 -17.83
N GLN A 335 -3.42 -13.71 -18.09
CA GLN A 335 -3.79 -12.58 -18.92
C GLN A 335 -3.40 -11.24 -18.29
N ASP A 336 -3.37 -11.14 -16.95
CA ASP A 336 -2.95 -9.91 -16.27
C ASP A 336 -1.50 -9.55 -16.58
N VAL A 337 -0.62 -10.56 -16.71
CA VAL A 337 0.79 -10.35 -17.08
C VAL A 337 0.89 -9.74 -18.49
N ARG A 338 0.08 -10.25 -19.44
CA ARG A 338 0.04 -9.72 -20.80
C ARG A 338 -0.47 -8.27 -20.83
N THR A 339 -1.52 -7.99 -20.08
CA THR A 339 -2.07 -6.64 -19.97
C THR A 339 -1.06 -5.67 -19.36
N ASN A 340 -0.40 -6.04 -18.27
CA ASN A 340 0.61 -5.19 -17.65
C ASN A 340 1.83 -4.98 -18.56
N ARG A 341 2.28 -6.01 -19.29
CA ARG A 341 3.34 -5.88 -20.29
C ARG A 341 2.95 -4.87 -21.37
N TYR A 342 1.74 -5.01 -21.93
CA TYR A 342 1.23 -4.08 -22.92
C TYR A 342 1.20 -2.63 -22.40
N LEU A 343 0.81 -2.42 -21.13
CA LEU A 343 0.80 -1.10 -20.52
C LEU A 343 2.21 -0.53 -20.32
N ILE A 344 3.21 -1.37 -20.07
CA ILE A 344 4.61 -0.94 -19.97
C ILE A 344 5.13 -0.53 -21.35
N GLU A 345 4.87 -1.34 -22.37
CA GLU A 345 5.32 -1.11 -23.75
C GLU A 345 4.69 0.12 -24.40
N ASN A 346 3.46 0.48 -24.00
CA ASN A 346 2.70 1.61 -24.52
C ASN A 346 2.56 2.76 -23.52
N SER A 347 3.45 2.85 -22.54
CA SER A 347 3.52 4.02 -21.67
C SER A 347 4.13 5.20 -22.44
N ASP A 348 3.55 6.39 -22.28
CA ASP A 348 4.09 7.60 -22.89
C ASP A 348 5.52 7.84 -22.37
N PRO A 349 6.49 8.05 -23.26
CA PRO A 349 7.86 8.35 -22.86
C PRO A 349 7.88 9.70 -22.11
N ASN A 350 8.66 9.76 -21.04
CA ASN A 350 8.86 11.03 -20.35
C ASN A 350 9.79 11.94 -21.18
N PRO A 351 9.30 13.10 -21.69
CA PRO A 351 10.08 13.96 -22.55
C PRO A 351 11.33 14.57 -21.88
N ASP A 352 11.39 14.57 -20.56
CA ASP A 352 12.50 15.13 -19.78
C ASP A 352 13.67 14.13 -19.60
N LEU A 353 13.52 12.88 -20.07
CA LEU A 353 14.53 11.83 -19.92
C LEU A 353 15.19 11.47 -21.24
N ASP A 354 16.50 11.22 -21.20
CA ASP A 354 17.22 10.67 -22.35
C ASP A 354 16.82 9.21 -22.64
N PHE A 355 17.10 8.77 -23.87
CA PHE A 355 16.72 7.45 -24.37
C PHE A 355 17.28 6.31 -23.50
N GLU A 356 18.54 6.41 -23.06
CA GLU A 356 19.20 5.37 -22.27
C GLU A 356 18.54 5.22 -20.88
N THR A 357 18.18 6.33 -20.26
CA THR A 357 17.47 6.35 -18.98
C THR A 357 16.07 5.78 -19.13
N GLN A 358 15.35 6.12 -20.20
CA GLN A 358 14.03 5.56 -20.49
C GLN A 358 14.08 4.04 -20.67
N GLU A 359 15.06 3.53 -21.43
CA GLU A 359 15.24 2.09 -21.63
C GLU A 359 15.51 1.36 -20.31
N LYS A 360 16.37 1.92 -19.43
CA LYS A 360 16.64 1.39 -18.09
C LYS A 360 15.37 1.36 -17.22
N LEU A 361 14.51 2.38 -17.32
CA LEU A 361 13.25 2.42 -16.57
C LEU A 361 12.27 1.35 -17.07
N ILE A 362 12.08 1.20 -18.37
CA ILE A 362 11.23 0.16 -18.97
C ILE A 362 11.72 -1.24 -18.52
N GLN A 363 13.03 -1.46 -18.58
CA GLN A 363 13.64 -2.70 -18.14
C GLN A 363 13.31 -3.02 -16.68
N ARG A 364 13.36 -2.02 -15.83
CA ARG A 364 13.04 -2.14 -14.40
C ARG A 364 11.56 -2.43 -14.15
N GLU A 365 10.67 -1.83 -14.95
CA GLU A 365 9.23 -2.15 -14.86
C GLU A 365 8.97 -3.63 -15.22
N TYR A 366 9.71 -4.21 -16.18
CA TYR A 366 9.65 -5.65 -16.45
C TYR A 366 10.15 -6.50 -15.28
N ASP A 367 11.24 -6.09 -14.61
CA ASP A 367 11.75 -6.78 -13.42
C ASP A 367 10.75 -6.76 -12.27
N ARG A 368 10.09 -5.63 -12.04
CA ARG A 368 9.04 -5.48 -11.05
C ARG A 368 7.82 -6.33 -11.38
N LEU A 369 7.38 -6.33 -12.64
CA LEU A 369 6.29 -7.17 -13.11
C LEU A 369 6.60 -8.66 -12.93
N ARG A 370 7.84 -9.06 -13.18
CA ARG A 370 8.32 -10.44 -12.96
C ARG A 370 8.21 -10.82 -11.48
N LYS A 371 8.70 -9.99 -10.56
CA LYS A 371 8.61 -10.22 -9.12
C LYS A 371 7.16 -10.29 -8.64
N MET A 372 6.28 -9.43 -9.16
CA MET A 372 4.84 -9.49 -8.87
C MET A 372 4.21 -10.80 -9.39
N THR A 373 4.62 -11.26 -10.57
CA THR A 373 4.17 -12.55 -11.12
C THR A 373 4.59 -13.71 -10.23
N TYR A 374 5.85 -13.72 -9.74
CA TYR A 374 6.33 -14.73 -8.80
C TYR A 374 5.54 -14.72 -7.48
N TYR A 375 5.24 -13.54 -6.95
CA TYR A 375 4.35 -13.43 -5.79
C TYR A 375 3.01 -14.11 -6.01
N CYS A 376 2.44 -14.00 -7.21
CA CYS A 376 1.15 -14.63 -7.54
C CYS A 376 1.23 -16.15 -7.73
N THR A 377 2.39 -16.70 -8.06
CA THR A 377 2.56 -18.12 -8.42
C THR A 377 3.32 -18.93 -7.37
N THR A 378 3.97 -18.27 -6.40
CA THR A 378 4.77 -18.93 -5.37
C THR A 378 3.93 -19.80 -4.42
N ALA A 379 4.50 -20.90 -3.98
CA ALA A 379 4.00 -21.72 -2.87
C ALA A 379 4.56 -21.29 -1.51
N ASP A 380 5.56 -20.39 -1.51
CA ASP A 380 6.15 -19.84 -0.29
C ASP A 380 5.19 -18.91 0.45
N CYS A 381 5.51 -18.59 1.69
CA CYS A 381 4.73 -17.67 2.49
C CYS A 381 4.63 -16.30 1.83
N LEU A 382 3.41 -15.86 1.48
CA LEU A 382 3.18 -14.58 0.81
C LEU A 382 3.64 -13.37 1.63
N ARG A 383 3.47 -13.43 2.95
CA ARG A 383 3.95 -12.37 3.86
C ARG A 383 5.48 -12.31 3.86
N ALA A 384 6.15 -13.46 3.99
CA ALA A 384 7.60 -13.52 3.94
C ALA A 384 8.16 -12.98 2.62
N PHE A 385 7.47 -13.27 1.52
CA PHE A 385 7.85 -12.74 0.20
C PHE A 385 7.83 -11.21 0.17
N ILE A 386 6.75 -10.59 0.67
CA ILE A 386 6.63 -9.12 0.76
C ILE A 386 7.75 -8.53 1.62
N LEU A 387 7.98 -9.09 2.82
CA LEU A 387 8.98 -8.58 3.75
C LEU A 387 10.40 -8.68 3.16
N LYS A 388 10.76 -9.82 2.58
CA LYS A 388 12.05 -10.03 1.91
C LYS A 388 12.23 -9.07 0.73
N TYR A 389 11.16 -8.79 -0.04
CA TYR A 389 11.20 -7.82 -1.13
C TYR A 389 11.60 -6.42 -0.67
N PHE A 390 11.10 -5.97 0.47
CA PHE A 390 11.47 -4.68 1.08
C PHE A 390 12.77 -4.72 1.90
N GLY A 391 13.45 -5.88 1.93
CA GLY A 391 14.75 -6.07 2.58
C GLY A 391 14.66 -6.34 4.07
N GLU A 392 13.52 -6.86 4.55
CA GLU A 392 13.35 -7.31 5.93
C GLU A 392 13.54 -8.82 6.08
N PRO A 393 14.17 -9.27 7.17
CA PRO A 393 14.16 -10.69 7.52
C PRO A 393 12.73 -11.13 7.82
N ALA A 394 12.36 -12.31 7.38
CA ALA A 394 11.03 -12.86 7.58
C ALA A 394 11.10 -14.35 7.84
N GLU A 395 10.24 -14.83 8.74
CA GLU A 395 10.01 -16.24 8.96
C GLU A 395 9.35 -16.86 7.72
N GLU A 396 9.69 -18.10 7.42
CA GLU A 396 9.17 -18.81 6.25
C GLU A 396 7.69 -19.20 6.35
N TYR A 397 7.09 -19.05 7.52
CA TYR A 397 5.70 -19.39 7.81
C TYR A 397 5.04 -18.32 8.69
N CYS A 398 3.99 -17.68 8.21
CA CYS A 398 3.28 -16.65 8.97
C CYS A 398 1.94 -17.09 9.58
N GLY A 399 1.42 -18.27 9.19
CA GLY A 399 0.10 -18.75 9.63
C GLY A 399 -1.11 -17.96 9.13
N ASN A 400 -0.90 -16.81 8.46
CA ASN A 400 -1.96 -15.85 8.07
C ASN A 400 -1.85 -15.43 6.59
N CYS A 401 -1.66 -16.40 5.68
CA CYS A 401 -1.73 -16.20 4.23
C CYS A 401 -2.25 -17.48 3.53
N SER A 402 -2.69 -17.36 2.27
CA SER A 402 -3.25 -18.50 1.54
C SER A 402 -2.26 -19.63 1.34
N SER A 403 -0.97 -19.34 1.13
CA SER A 403 0.06 -20.38 0.99
C SER A 403 0.26 -21.15 2.31
N CYS A 404 0.31 -20.45 3.44
CA CYS A 404 0.41 -21.10 4.76
C CYS A 404 -0.86 -21.88 5.13
N ALA A 405 -2.05 -21.31 4.87
CA ALA A 405 -3.34 -21.93 5.17
C ALA A 405 -3.65 -23.11 4.24
N GLY A 406 -3.26 -23.04 2.96
CA GLY A 406 -3.42 -24.13 1.99
C GLY A 406 -2.58 -25.36 2.29
N GLY A 407 -1.58 -25.21 3.13
CA GLY A 407 -0.56 -26.23 3.38
C GLY A 407 0.38 -26.36 2.19
N SER A 408 1.65 -26.24 2.46
CA SER A 408 2.72 -26.60 1.52
C SER A 408 3.71 -27.50 2.23
N VAL A 409 4.28 -28.42 1.49
CA VAL A 409 5.38 -29.25 1.99
C VAL A 409 6.66 -28.86 1.27
N LEU A 410 7.74 -28.83 2.01
CA LEU A 410 9.07 -28.69 1.44
C LEU A 410 9.43 -30.07 0.85
N VAL A 411 9.77 -30.08 -0.43
CA VAL A 411 10.20 -31.29 -1.12
C VAL A 411 11.59 -31.06 -1.71
N GLU A 412 12.41 -32.09 -1.63
CA GLU A 412 13.65 -32.11 -2.38
C GLU A 412 13.33 -32.37 -3.86
N ALA A 413 13.78 -31.48 -4.72
CA ALA A 413 13.56 -31.52 -6.16
C ALA A 413 14.89 -31.32 -6.94
N THR A 414 15.98 -31.85 -6.36
CA THR A 414 17.33 -31.68 -6.91
C THR A 414 17.45 -32.26 -8.31
N VAL A 415 16.90 -33.47 -8.55
CA VAL A 415 16.93 -34.13 -9.86
C VAL A 415 16.17 -33.34 -10.90
N GLU A 416 14.98 -32.87 -10.57
CA GLU A 416 14.16 -32.04 -11.45
C GLU A 416 14.84 -30.70 -11.77
N ALA A 417 15.43 -30.08 -10.75
CA ALA A 417 16.23 -28.85 -10.94
C ALA A 417 17.38 -29.09 -11.91
N GLN A 418 18.14 -30.16 -11.73
CA GLN A 418 19.24 -30.55 -12.62
C GLN A 418 18.75 -30.80 -14.06
N GLN A 419 17.60 -31.43 -14.25
CA GLN A 419 17.01 -31.66 -15.57
C GLN A 419 16.67 -30.33 -16.26
N VAL A 420 16.05 -29.39 -15.55
CA VAL A 420 15.75 -28.06 -16.08
C VAL A 420 17.03 -27.27 -16.39
N LEU A 421 17.95 -27.17 -15.44
CA LEU A 421 19.21 -26.44 -15.58
C LEU A 421 20.05 -27.02 -16.73
N SER A 422 20.12 -28.35 -16.85
CA SER A 422 20.81 -29.05 -17.95
C SER A 422 20.16 -28.77 -19.31
N CYS A 423 18.83 -28.73 -19.37
CA CYS A 423 18.11 -28.39 -20.59
C CYS A 423 18.44 -26.95 -21.04
N VAL A 424 18.41 -25.99 -20.09
CA VAL A 424 18.79 -24.59 -20.38
C VAL A 424 20.24 -24.49 -20.87
N ALA A 425 21.18 -25.20 -20.22
CA ALA A 425 22.58 -25.22 -20.63
C ALA A 425 22.77 -25.76 -22.04
N ARG A 426 22.21 -26.97 -22.32
CA ARG A 426 22.37 -27.69 -23.57
C ARG A 426 21.69 -27.03 -24.78
N THR A 427 20.63 -26.24 -24.52
CA THR A 427 19.99 -25.43 -25.57
C THR A 427 20.69 -24.08 -25.77
N GLY A 428 21.89 -23.89 -25.21
CA GLY A 428 22.71 -22.70 -25.40
C GLY A 428 22.14 -21.44 -24.75
N GLN A 429 21.24 -21.61 -23.76
CA GLN A 429 20.63 -20.50 -23.04
C GLN A 429 19.89 -19.50 -23.97
N ARG A 430 19.22 -20.01 -25.00
CA ARG A 430 18.58 -19.22 -26.07
C ARG A 430 17.06 -19.37 -26.11
N LEU A 431 16.50 -20.19 -25.21
CA LEU A 431 15.08 -20.55 -25.25
C LEU A 431 14.35 -20.01 -24.02
N GLY A 432 13.08 -19.67 -24.24
CA GLY A 432 12.18 -19.22 -23.18
C GLY A 432 11.50 -20.38 -22.44
N ILE A 433 10.80 -20.07 -21.36
CA ILE A 433 10.15 -21.02 -20.45
C ILE A 433 9.30 -22.05 -21.21
N SER A 434 8.44 -21.58 -22.13
CA SER A 434 7.52 -22.47 -22.85
C SER A 434 8.28 -23.54 -23.67
N MET A 435 9.33 -23.14 -24.38
CA MET A 435 10.12 -24.06 -25.20
C MET A 435 10.91 -25.04 -24.33
N ILE A 436 11.48 -24.62 -23.20
CA ILE A 436 12.13 -25.50 -22.23
C ILE A 436 11.13 -26.54 -21.68
N CYS A 437 9.89 -26.11 -21.36
CA CYS A 437 8.84 -27.04 -20.94
C CYS A 437 8.49 -28.05 -22.05
N ASP A 438 8.39 -27.61 -23.29
CA ASP A 438 8.07 -28.47 -24.43
C ASP A 438 9.16 -29.53 -24.67
N ILE A 439 10.45 -29.15 -24.59
CA ILE A 439 11.57 -30.06 -24.69
C ILE A 439 11.54 -31.11 -23.56
N LEU A 440 11.43 -30.66 -22.31
CA LEU A 440 11.43 -31.56 -21.15
C LEU A 440 10.24 -32.54 -21.15
N ARG A 441 9.10 -32.13 -21.70
CA ARG A 441 7.95 -33.00 -21.90
C ARG A 441 8.06 -33.93 -23.10
N GLY A 442 8.97 -33.69 -24.01
CA GLY A 442 9.05 -34.44 -25.27
C GLY A 442 7.89 -34.07 -26.20
N SER A 443 7.59 -32.78 -26.34
CA SER A 443 6.55 -32.28 -27.25
C SER A 443 6.97 -32.39 -28.70
N GLU A 444 6.09 -32.87 -29.56
CA GLU A 444 6.28 -32.99 -31.02
C GLU A 444 5.77 -31.74 -31.75
N ASN A 445 5.72 -30.58 -31.10
CA ASN A 445 5.28 -29.37 -31.74
C ASN A 445 6.23 -28.96 -32.89
N GLU A 446 5.70 -28.26 -33.88
CA GLU A 446 6.40 -27.91 -35.12
C GLU A 446 7.72 -27.14 -34.85
N ARG A 447 7.74 -26.25 -33.84
CA ARG A 447 8.95 -25.49 -33.50
C ARG A 447 10.04 -26.35 -32.88
N VAL A 448 9.71 -27.33 -32.05
CA VAL A 448 10.66 -28.28 -31.46
C VAL A 448 11.31 -29.11 -32.58
N LEU A 449 10.51 -29.56 -33.54
CA LEU A 449 10.98 -30.35 -34.71
C LEU A 449 11.84 -29.52 -35.67
N GLN A 450 11.40 -28.32 -36.01
CA GLN A 450 12.15 -27.41 -36.90
C GLN A 450 13.53 -27.03 -36.33
N MET A 451 13.65 -26.91 -35.02
CA MET A 451 14.91 -26.59 -34.35
C MET A 451 15.75 -27.83 -33.99
N ASN A 452 15.33 -29.02 -34.39
CA ASN A 452 15.96 -30.31 -34.05
C ASN A 452 16.18 -30.53 -32.55
N LEU A 453 15.29 -30.00 -31.70
CA LEU A 453 15.43 -30.06 -30.24
C LEU A 453 15.10 -31.44 -29.66
N GLN A 454 14.41 -32.30 -30.43
CA GLN A 454 14.16 -33.71 -30.09
C GLN A 454 15.44 -34.56 -29.97
N THR A 455 16.56 -34.08 -30.53
CA THR A 455 17.87 -34.75 -30.45
C THR A 455 18.61 -34.43 -29.14
N GLN A 456 18.13 -33.49 -28.37
CA GLN A 456 18.73 -33.13 -27.07
C GLN A 456 18.58 -34.26 -26.06
N SER A 457 19.64 -34.55 -25.32
CA SER A 457 19.60 -35.58 -24.25
C SER A 457 18.61 -35.29 -23.12
N THR A 458 18.11 -34.07 -23.06
CA THR A 458 17.10 -33.62 -22.06
C THR A 458 15.67 -33.71 -22.60
N TYR A 459 15.50 -34.13 -23.89
CA TYR A 459 14.16 -34.26 -24.47
C TYR A 459 13.36 -35.39 -23.83
N GLY A 460 12.17 -35.07 -23.35
CA GLY A 460 11.26 -36.04 -22.76
C GLY A 460 11.62 -36.50 -21.35
N LEU A 461 12.63 -35.94 -20.67
CA LEU A 461 13.01 -36.34 -19.33
C LEU A 461 11.90 -36.13 -18.27
N MET A 462 10.96 -35.24 -18.56
CA MET A 462 9.81 -34.96 -17.69
C MET A 462 8.47 -35.26 -18.38
N ARG A 463 8.41 -36.28 -19.23
CA ARG A 463 7.20 -36.62 -20.01
C ARG A 463 5.97 -36.85 -19.13
N GLU A 464 6.16 -37.47 -17.98
CA GLU A 464 5.09 -37.77 -17.03
C GLU A 464 4.60 -36.56 -16.22
N LYS A 465 5.38 -35.47 -16.18
CA LYS A 465 5.02 -34.29 -15.42
C LYS A 465 4.14 -33.34 -16.25
N PRO A 466 3.04 -32.82 -15.69
CA PRO A 466 2.24 -31.80 -16.37
C PRO A 466 3.02 -30.48 -16.48
N ILE A 467 2.71 -29.68 -17.51
CA ILE A 467 3.42 -28.42 -17.82
C ILE A 467 3.46 -27.47 -16.61
N PHE A 468 2.40 -27.41 -15.83
CA PHE A 468 2.34 -26.51 -14.69
C PHE A 468 3.33 -26.87 -13.57
N GLU A 469 3.68 -28.15 -13.42
CA GLU A 469 4.71 -28.59 -12.45
C GLU A 469 6.10 -28.19 -12.93
N ILE A 470 6.41 -28.39 -14.22
CA ILE A 470 7.69 -27.97 -14.81
C ILE A 470 7.85 -26.46 -14.69
N LYS A 471 6.81 -25.69 -14.98
CA LYS A 471 6.82 -24.23 -14.78
C LYS A 471 7.08 -23.84 -13.33
N ARG A 472 6.45 -24.53 -12.36
CA ARG A 472 6.69 -24.28 -10.93
C ARG A 472 8.14 -24.53 -10.53
N ILE A 473 8.78 -25.58 -11.07
CA ILE A 473 10.20 -25.82 -10.83
C ILE A 473 11.05 -24.69 -11.42
N ILE A 474 10.76 -24.28 -12.65
CA ILE A 474 11.44 -23.13 -13.29
C ILE A 474 11.26 -21.85 -12.47
N ASP A 475 10.06 -21.57 -12.01
CA ASP A 475 9.77 -20.40 -11.18
C ASP A 475 10.56 -20.45 -9.86
N ALA A 476 10.63 -21.62 -9.21
CA ALA A 476 11.43 -21.80 -8.01
C ALA A 476 12.93 -21.62 -8.25
N LEU A 477 13.44 -22.08 -9.39
CA LEU A 477 14.84 -21.87 -9.81
C LEU A 477 15.14 -20.39 -10.07
N LEU A 478 14.20 -19.66 -10.67
CA LEU A 478 14.28 -18.20 -10.86
C LEU A 478 14.25 -17.45 -9.54
N MET A 479 13.36 -17.87 -8.61
CA MET A 479 13.23 -17.27 -7.27
C MET A 479 14.50 -17.44 -6.43
N GLN A 480 15.14 -18.61 -6.51
CA GLN A 480 16.39 -18.89 -5.80
C GLN A 480 17.63 -18.42 -6.57
N GLU A 481 17.43 -17.62 -7.60
CA GLU A 481 18.51 -17.04 -8.42
C GLU A 481 19.47 -18.07 -9.03
N LEU A 482 18.99 -19.29 -9.32
CA LEU A 482 19.72 -20.31 -10.07
C LEU A 482 19.55 -20.12 -11.58
N LEU A 483 18.42 -19.56 -11.98
CA LEU A 483 18.14 -19.08 -13.33
C LEU A 483 17.87 -17.58 -13.30
N ILE A 484 18.15 -16.91 -14.41
CA ILE A 484 17.64 -15.59 -14.73
C ILE A 484 16.88 -15.67 -16.05
N GLN A 485 15.85 -14.88 -16.19
CA GLN A 485 15.16 -14.68 -17.44
C GLN A 485 15.61 -13.35 -18.02
N THR A 486 16.07 -13.36 -19.28
CA THR A 486 16.44 -12.13 -19.96
C THR A 486 15.20 -11.29 -20.25
N ASP A 487 15.44 -10.05 -20.50
CA ASP A 487 14.43 -9.06 -20.80
C ASP A 487 14.16 -8.95 -22.30
N GLY A 488 13.11 -8.20 -22.69
CA GLY A 488 12.73 -7.96 -24.07
C GLY A 488 11.54 -8.77 -24.56
N GLN A 489 11.24 -8.62 -25.85
CA GLN A 489 10.07 -9.22 -26.50
C GLN A 489 10.06 -10.76 -26.46
N TYR A 490 11.25 -11.37 -26.47
CA TYR A 490 11.45 -12.83 -26.46
C TYR A 490 12.39 -13.23 -25.31
N PRO A 491 11.89 -13.25 -24.06
CA PRO A 491 12.72 -13.56 -22.91
C PRO A 491 13.22 -15.01 -22.93
N VAL A 492 14.52 -15.19 -22.68
CA VAL A 492 15.18 -16.51 -22.63
C VAL A 492 15.71 -16.79 -21.24
N LEU A 493 15.85 -18.08 -20.89
CA LEU A 493 16.42 -18.51 -19.62
C LEU A 493 17.96 -18.61 -19.72
N LYS A 494 18.65 -18.08 -18.72
CA LYS A 494 20.10 -18.19 -18.54
C LYS A 494 20.45 -18.71 -17.17
N LEU A 495 21.56 -19.45 -17.09
CA LEU A 495 22.13 -19.93 -15.84
C LEU A 495 22.85 -18.80 -15.11
N THR A 496 22.75 -18.78 -13.79
CA THR A 496 23.59 -17.96 -12.93
C THR A 496 24.79 -18.76 -12.42
N GLN A 497 25.73 -18.09 -11.77
CA GLN A 497 26.84 -18.77 -11.09
C GLN A 497 26.33 -19.69 -9.96
N ASN A 498 25.22 -19.37 -9.33
CA ASN A 498 24.61 -20.15 -8.25
C ASN A 498 24.04 -21.51 -8.74
N ALA A 499 23.79 -21.68 -10.03
CA ALA A 499 23.27 -22.92 -10.59
C ALA A 499 24.31 -24.07 -10.58
N ARG A 500 25.59 -23.73 -10.64
CA ARG A 500 26.67 -24.73 -10.80
C ARG A 500 26.72 -25.76 -9.67
N PRO A 501 26.67 -25.41 -8.37
CA PRO A 501 26.68 -26.40 -7.29
C PRO A 501 25.49 -27.37 -7.35
N VAL A 502 24.31 -26.90 -7.75
CA VAL A 502 23.12 -27.76 -7.91
C VAL A 502 23.28 -28.68 -9.12
N LEU A 503 23.77 -28.16 -10.26
CA LEU A 503 24.06 -28.96 -11.45
C LEU A 503 25.06 -30.09 -11.20
N LEU A 504 26.08 -29.83 -10.38
CA LEU A 504 27.11 -30.80 -10.02
C LEU A 504 26.69 -31.75 -8.88
N GLY A 505 25.52 -31.54 -8.27
CA GLY A 505 25.07 -32.35 -7.14
C GLY A 505 25.78 -32.03 -5.82
N GLU A 506 26.50 -30.91 -5.76
CA GLU A 506 27.18 -30.43 -4.55
C GLU A 506 26.21 -29.77 -3.54
N LYS A 507 25.06 -29.34 -4.03
CA LYS A 507 24.00 -28.69 -3.24
C LYS A 507 22.63 -29.23 -3.64
N SER A 508 21.81 -29.59 -2.66
CA SER A 508 20.41 -29.96 -2.87
C SER A 508 19.56 -28.74 -3.24
N PHE A 509 18.50 -28.99 -4.00
CA PHE A 509 17.48 -27.99 -4.32
C PHE A 509 16.17 -28.40 -3.69
N GLU A 510 15.66 -27.52 -2.83
CA GLU A 510 14.37 -27.70 -2.17
C GLU A 510 13.37 -26.65 -2.65
N MET A 511 12.12 -27.05 -2.80
CA MET A 511 11.02 -26.17 -3.16
C MET A 511 9.75 -26.52 -2.41
N ARG A 512 8.87 -25.55 -2.20
CA ARG A 512 7.56 -25.81 -1.61
C ARG A 512 6.56 -26.18 -2.69
N ILE A 513 5.80 -27.23 -2.45
CA ILE A 513 4.65 -27.61 -3.30
C ILE A 513 3.35 -27.54 -2.48
N PRO A 514 2.25 -27.01 -3.06
CA PRO A 514 0.95 -27.03 -2.40
C PRO A 514 0.49 -28.47 -2.22
N VAL A 515 -0.02 -28.79 -1.03
CA VAL A 515 -0.69 -30.06 -0.77
C VAL A 515 -2.19 -29.86 -0.96
N PRO A 516 -2.88 -30.72 -1.72
CA PRO A 516 -4.34 -30.71 -1.74
C PRO A 516 -4.86 -31.00 -0.33
N ARG A 517 -5.44 -30.02 0.35
CA ARG A 517 -6.14 -30.24 1.61
C ARG A 517 -7.65 -30.25 1.39
N GLU A 518 -8.32 -31.19 2.04
CA GLU A 518 -9.72 -31.04 2.40
C GLU A 518 -9.88 -29.73 3.18
N LYS A 519 -10.98 -29.00 2.89
CA LYS A 519 -11.28 -27.65 3.38
C LYS A 519 -10.84 -27.45 4.85
N ALA A 520 -9.74 -26.74 5.06
CA ALA A 520 -9.33 -26.33 6.39
C ALA A 520 -10.43 -25.43 6.99
N LYS A 521 -10.87 -25.74 8.20
CA LYS A 521 -11.68 -24.84 9.01
C LYS A 521 -10.93 -23.51 9.11
N LYS A 522 -11.64 -22.39 8.83
CA LYS A 522 -11.12 -21.03 9.09
C LYS A 522 -10.56 -21.00 10.51
N PRO A 523 -9.41 -20.37 10.76
CA PRO A 523 -8.95 -20.17 12.13
C PRO A 523 -10.06 -19.46 12.88
N ASP A 524 -10.35 -19.97 14.07
CA ASP A 524 -11.32 -19.36 14.98
C ASP A 524 -10.95 -17.88 15.14
N LYS A 525 -11.94 -17.03 14.99
CA LYS A 525 -11.80 -15.59 15.26
C LYS A 525 -11.21 -15.43 16.64
N ALA A 526 -10.04 -14.79 16.75
CA ALA A 526 -9.65 -14.17 18.00
C ALA A 526 -10.72 -13.10 18.29
N ALA A 527 -11.72 -13.48 19.05
CA ALA A 527 -12.73 -12.61 19.59
C ALA A 527 -12.03 -11.80 20.71
N GLY A 528 -11.71 -10.56 20.46
CA GLY A 528 -11.69 -9.59 21.53
C GLY A 528 -13.15 -9.45 21.98
N ASP A 529 -13.40 -9.67 23.27
CA ASP A 529 -14.70 -9.62 23.94
C ASP A 529 -15.29 -8.18 23.97
N ALA A 530 -15.63 -7.63 22.81
CA ALA A 530 -16.47 -6.44 22.75
C ALA A 530 -17.91 -6.92 22.60
N ASP A 531 -18.82 -6.47 23.49
CA ASP A 531 -20.25 -6.74 23.37
C ASP A 531 -20.74 -6.37 21.96
N PRO A 532 -21.20 -7.36 21.14
CA PRO A 532 -21.59 -7.11 19.77
C PRO A 532 -22.81 -6.18 19.66
N GLU A 533 -23.70 -6.22 20.67
CA GLU A 533 -24.90 -5.40 20.70
C GLU A 533 -24.54 -3.94 20.99
N LEU A 534 -23.75 -3.68 22.03
CA LEU A 534 -23.26 -2.34 22.36
C LEU A 534 -22.45 -1.75 21.18
N PHE A 535 -21.57 -2.54 20.58
CA PHE A 535 -20.82 -2.09 19.40
C PHE A 535 -21.74 -1.66 18.25
N ALA A 536 -22.81 -2.41 17.97
CA ALA A 536 -23.77 -2.07 16.93
C ALA A 536 -24.54 -0.77 17.28
N ARG A 537 -24.93 -0.58 18.54
CA ARG A 537 -25.59 0.64 19.06
C ARG A 537 -24.68 1.86 18.93
N LEU A 538 -23.42 1.76 19.37
CA LEU A 538 -22.44 2.85 19.25
C LEU A 538 -22.11 3.18 17.78
N LYS A 539 -22.06 2.18 16.89
CA LYS A 539 -21.88 2.39 15.46
C LYS A 539 -23.05 3.16 14.83
N LYS A 540 -24.27 2.85 15.22
CA LYS A 540 -25.47 3.58 14.78
C LYS A 540 -25.49 5.02 15.29
N LEU A 541 -25.17 5.22 16.58
CA LEU A 541 -25.05 6.55 17.18
C LEU A 541 -23.98 7.39 16.47
N ARG A 542 -22.79 6.81 16.23
CA ARG A 542 -21.72 7.45 15.48
C ARG A 542 -22.18 7.92 14.10
N ALA A 543 -22.89 7.06 13.35
CA ALA A 543 -23.38 7.40 12.03
C ALA A 543 -24.37 8.58 12.08
N ALA A 544 -25.25 8.64 13.07
CA ALA A 544 -26.19 9.74 13.25
C ALA A 544 -25.47 11.07 13.59
N LEU A 545 -24.48 11.04 14.47
CA LEU A 545 -23.69 12.22 14.85
C LEU A 545 -22.81 12.70 13.68
N ALA A 546 -22.23 11.80 12.93
CA ALA A 546 -21.44 12.09 11.74
C ALA A 546 -22.28 12.77 10.66
N ALA A 547 -23.48 12.25 10.38
CA ALA A 547 -24.42 12.85 9.43
C ALA A 547 -24.83 14.28 9.86
N LYS A 548 -25.11 14.49 11.16
CA LYS A 548 -25.45 15.81 11.71
C LYS A 548 -24.28 16.81 11.59
N ALA A 549 -23.06 16.32 11.74
CA ALA A 549 -21.84 17.13 11.64
C ALA A 549 -21.32 17.26 10.20
N SER A 550 -21.93 16.58 9.22
CA SER A 550 -21.49 16.51 7.81
C SER A 550 -20.03 16.05 7.66
N VAL A 551 -19.63 15.06 8.49
CA VAL A 551 -18.29 14.46 8.46
C VAL A 551 -18.38 12.94 8.29
N PRO A 552 -17.34 12.26 7.75
CA PRO A 552 -17.27 10.82 7.73
C PRO A 552 -17.35 10.19 9.12
N ALA A 553 -17.96 9.01 9.24
CA ALA A 553 -18.20 8.36 10.54
C ALA A 553 -16.88 8.09 11.31
N TYR A 554 -15.81 7.71 10.61
CA TYR A 554 -14.49 7.45 11.23
C TYR A 554 -13.79 8.72 11.76
N VAL A 555 -14.17 9.90 11.28
CA VAL A 555 -13.65 11.18 11.78
C VAL A 555 -14.19 11.46 13.20
N VAL A 556 -15.41 11.05 13.50
CA VAL A 556 -15.98 11.11 14.86
C VAL A 556 -15.16 10.15 15.75
N PHE A 557 -15.29 8.84 15.53
CA PHE A 557 -14.49 7.81 16.18
C PHE A 557 -14.27 6.63 15.23
N THR A 558 -13.10 5.99 15.30
CA THR A 558 -12.79 4.79 14.50
C THR A 558 -13.52 3.56 15.07
N ASP A 559 -13.61 2.47 14.29
CA ASP A 559 -14.16 1.21 14.81
C ASP A 559 -13.30 0.64 15.95
N ALA A 560 -11.98 0.86 15.93
CA ALA A 560 -11.08 0.50 17.02
C ALA A 560 -11.41 1.28 18.30
N THR A 561 -11.67 2.58 18.19
CA THR A 561 -12.11 3.42 19.31
C THR A 561 -13.43 2.92 19.90
N LEU A 562 -14.41 2.57 19.06
CA LEU A 562 -15.69 2.03 19.54
C LEU A 562 -15.53 0.67 20.24
N ARG A 563 -14.63 -0.20 19.75
CA ARG A 563 -14.33 -1.47 20.45
C ARG A 563 -13.66 -1.23 21.80
N ASP A 564 -12.74 -0.26 21.87
CA ASP A 564 -12.10 0.12 23.15
C ASP A 564 -13.11 0.72 24.14
N MET A 565 -14.11 1.49 23.65
CA MET A 565 -15.25 1.93 24.47
C MET A 565 -16.06 0.75 25.02
N CYS A 566 -16.39 -0.24 24.17
CA CYS A 566 -17.11 -1.45 24.62
C CYS A 566 -16.30 -2.27 25.63
N ALA A 567 -14.98 -2.30 25.51
CA ALA A 567 -14.12 -3.04 26.44
C ALA A 567 -13.93 -2.33 27.77
N LYS A 568 -13.83 -0.99 27.76
CA LYS A 568 -13.56 -0.17 28.95
C LYS A 568 -14.81 0.31 29.66
N MET A 569 -15.96 0.36 28.97
CA MET A 569 -17.25 0.80 29.50
C MET A 569 -17.16 2.13 30.30
N PRO A 570 -16.62 3.22 29.71
CA PRO A 570 -16.41 4.47 30.40
C PRO A 570 -17.75 5.05 30.90
N THR A 571 -17.81 5.50 32.16
CA THR A 571 -19.01 6.04 32.82
C THR A 571 -19.02 7.56 32.86
N ASP A 572 -17.84 8.18 32.75
CA ASP A 572 -17.68 9.63 32.79
C ASP A 572 -16.67 10.13 31.72
N GLU A 573 -16.50 11.45 31.63
CA GLU A 573 -15.61 12.08 30.64
C GLU A 573 -14.12 11.78 30.92
N GLN A 574 -13.74 11.58 32.18
CA GLN A 574 -12.36 11.27 32.57
C GLN A 574 -11.98 9.85 32.11
N GLU A 575 -12.87 8.90 32.31
CA GLU A 575 -12.69 7.53 31.80
C GLU A 575 -12.77 7.48 30.27
N LEU A 576 -13.64 8.27 29.65
CA LEU A 576 -13.74 8.37 28.22
C LEU A 576 -12.43 8.88 27.58
N LEU A 577 -11.73 9.79 28.23
CA LEU A 577 -10.40 10.26 27.80
C LEU A 577 -9.29 9.19 27.91
N GLN A 578 -9.54 8.07 28.60
CA GLN A 578 -8.63 6.92 28.62
C GLN A 578 -8.86 5.97 27.43
N VAL A 579 -9.94 6.17 26.69
CA VAL A 579 -10.22 5.37 25.48
C VAL A 579 -9.30 5.82 24.34
N SER A 580 -8.67 4.84 23.70
CA SER A 580 -7.72 5.10 22.60
C SER A 580 -8.41 5.82 21.43
N GLY A 581 -7.83 6.94 20.98
CA GLY A 581 -8.36 7.75 19.88
C GLY A 581 -9.43 8.77 20.30
N VAL A 582 -9.64 8.98 21.59
CA VAL A 582 -10.51 10.02 22.15
C VAL A 582 -9.66 11.17 22.69
N GLY A 583 -9.51 12.23 21.90
CA GLY A 583 -8.88 13.48 22.34
C GLY A 583 -9.90 14.42 23.03
N GLU A 584 -9.40 15.37 23.83
CA GLU A 584 -10.23 16.30 24.64
C GLU A 584 -11.37 16.95 23.85
N ARG A 585 -11.09 17.45 22.65
CA ARG A 585 -12.08 18.14 21.82
C ARG A 585 -13.18 17.22 21.31
N LYS A 586 -12.83 15.97 20.97
CA LYS A 586 -13.82 14.96 20.55
C LYS A 586 -14.64 14.46 21.73
N ALA A 587 -14.03 14.30 22.92
CA ALA A 587 -14.73 13.99 24.16
C ALA A 587 -15.77 15.05 24.46
N HIS A 588 -15.38 16.32 24.48
CA HIS A 588 -16.30 17.44 24.74
C HIS A 588 -17.42 17.55 23.68
N ARG A 589 -17.12 17.31 22.39
CA ARG A 589 -18.11 17.49 21.31
C ARG A 589 -19.08 16.32 21.18
N TYR A 590 -18.61 15.10 21.34
CA TYR A 590 -19.36 13.88 21.06
C TYR A 590 -19.52 12.97 22.29
N GLY A 591 -18.64 13.09 23.29
CA GLY A 591 -18.52 12.15 24.41
C GLY A 591 -19.80 11.95 25.19
N LYS A 592 -20.55 13.04 25.50
CA LYS A 592 -21.80 12.94 26.23
C LYS A 592 -22.78 11.94 25.64
N ALA A 593 -22.99 11.96 24.31
CA ALA A 593 -23.94 11.05 23.66
C ALA A 593 -23.47 9.58 23.72
N PHE A 594 -22.16 9.33 23.63
CA PHE A 594 -21.62 7.98 23.78
C PHE A 594 -21.70 7.47 25.20
N LEU A 595 -21.40 8.31 26.20
CA LEU A 595 -21.54 7.96 27.63
C LEU A 595 -22.98 7.63 28.00
N GLU A 596 -23.95 8.43 27.53
CA GLU A 596 -25.38 8.15 27.72
C GLU A 596 -25.78 6.79 27.16
N GLU A 597 -25.28 6.41 25.97
CA GLU A 597 -25.59 5.13 25.36
C GLU A 597 -24.91 3.94 26.07
N ILE A 598 -23.67 4.12 26.54
CA ILE A 598 -22.95 3.11 27.32
C ILE A 598 -23.60 2.89 28.67
N ASN A 599 -23.92 3.98 29.41
CA ASN A 599 -24.56 3.90 30.70
C ASN A 599 -25.96 3.28 30.61
N ARG A 600 -26.75 3.60 29.57
CA ARG A 600 -28.05 2.96 29.31
C ARG A 600 -27.92 1.44 29.15
N LYS A 601 -26.89 0.96 28.44
CA LYS A 601 -26.66 -0.48 28.32
C LYS A 601 -26.27 -1.11 29.65
N ALA A 602 -25.42 -0.43 30.45
CA ALA A 602 -25.05 -0.90 31.79
C ALA A 602 -26.22 -0.96 32.79
N GLU A 603 -27.25 -0.14 32.60
CA GLU A 603 -28.48 -0.18 33.39
C GLU A 603 -29.47 -1.28 32.94
N GLU A 604 -29.37 -1.73 31.67
CA GLU A 604 -30.18 -2.82 31.10
C GLU A 604 -29.67 -4.22 31.50
N GLU A 605 -28.38 -4.35 31.92
CA GLU A 605 -27.77 -5.58 32.44
C GLU A 605 -27.88 -5.70 33.96
#